data_2b4e6819196442a6e6d9e5279c89129e
#
_entry.id   2b4e6819196442a6e6d9e5279c89129e
#
_cell.length_a   1.000
_cell.length_b   1.000
_cell.length_c   1.000
_cell.angle_alpha   90.00
_cell.angle_beta   90.00
_cell.angle_gamma   90.00
#
_symmetry.space_group_name_H-M   'P 1'
#
loop_
_entity.id
_entity.type
_entity.pdbx_description
1 polymer ?
#
loop_
_entity_poly.entity_id
_entity_poly.type
_entity_poly.pdbx_seq_one_letter_code
_entity_poly.pdbx_strand_id
1 'polypeptide(L)'
;MGYYDLPVFVDKIIELTGKKVTLLGYSMGSAASFYALAKRQDFFAPKLHRYVAMAACVHADTFIYGFEETVSEALYYYNNGWYNYDGDDEAQIPARI
;
A
#
# COMPACT_ATOMS: atom_id res chain seq x y z
N MET A 1 -6.37 11.17 -3.67
CA MET A 1 -6.53 9.73 -3.97
C MET A 1 -7.62 9.07 -3.11
N GLY A 2 -7.42 8.87 -1.83
CA GLY A 2 -8.40 8.12 -1.02
C GLY A 2 -9.79 8.74 -0.96
N TYR A 3 -9.90 10.03 -0.88
CA TYR A 3 -11.19 10.70 -0.69
C TYR A 3 -12.10 10.70 -1.92
N TYR A 4 -11.52 10.87 -3.10
CA TYR A 4 -12.29 10.98 -4.35
C TYR A 4 -12.20 9.73 -5.23
N ASP A 5 -11.04 9.15 -5.39
CA ASP A 5 -10.82 8.06 -6.33
C ASP A 5 -11.39 6.73 -5.82
N LEU A 6 -11.14 6.41 -4.55
CA LEU A 6 -11.56 5.14 -3.98
C LEU A 6 -13.08 4.96 -3.98
N PRO A 7 -13.90 5.97 -3.63
CA PRO A 7 -15.35 5.87 -3.75
C PRO A 7 -15.82 5.58 -5.17
N VAL A 8 -15.19 6.19 -6.16
CA VAL A 8 -15.54 5.97 -7.58
C VAL A 8 -15.28 4.53 -7.98
N PHE A 9 -14.15 3.97 -7.57
CA PHE A 9 -13.82 2.57 -7.87
C PHE A 9 -14.79 1.61 -7.19
N VAL A 10 -15.11 1.85 -5.93
CA VAL A 10 -16.08 1.00 -5.20
C VAL A 10 -17.45 1.04 -5.85
N ASP A 11 -17.93 2.22 -6.17
CA ASP A 11 -19.24 2.36 -6.85
C ASP A 11 -19.25 1.67 -8.20
N LYS A 12 -18.17 1.78 -8.96
CA LYS A 12 -18.07 1.12 -10.27
C LYS A 12 -18.11 -0.41 -10.16
N ILE A 13 -17.42 -0.95 -9.18
CA ILE A 13 -17.41 -2.40 -8.94
C ILE A 13 -18.81 -2.88 -8.54
N ILE A 14 -19.50 -2.16 -7.67
CA ILE A 14 -20.86 -2.50 -7.26
C ILE A 14 -21.82 -2.40 -8.44
N GLU A 15 -21.69 -1.38 -9.28
CA GLU A 15 -22.48 -1.22 -10.50
C GLU A 15 -22.36 -2.46 -11.41
N LEU A 16 -21.11 -2.96 -11.58
CA LEU A 16 -20.84 -4.09 -12.46
C LEU A 16 -21.20 -5.45 -11.85
N THR A 17 -21.09 -5.61 -10.54
CA THR A 17 -21.23 -6.92 -9.89
C THR A 17 -22.51 -7.07 -9.08
N GLY A 18 -23.11 -5.98 -8.62
CA GLY A 18 -24.24 -6.00 -7.69
C GLY A 18 -23.90 -6.52 -6.30
N LYS A 19 -22.61 -6.63 -5.96
CA LYS A 19 -22.14 -7.22 -4.70
C LYS A 19 -21.31 -6.23 -3.91
N LYS A 20 -21.26 -6.44 -2.59
CA LYS A 20 -20.35 -5.70 -1.72
C LYS A 20 -18.89 -6.01 -2.06
N VAL A 21 -18.03 -5.02 -1.87
CA VAL A 21 -16.63 -5.08 -2.25
C VAL A 21 -15.76 -5.51 -1.07
N THR A 22 -14.82 -6.41 -1.29
CA THR A 22 -13.69 -6.62 -0.39
C THR A 22 -12.55 -5.73 -0.86
N LEU A 23 -12.13 -4.82 0.00
CA LEU A 23 -11.05 -3.88 -0.28
C LEU A 23 -9.75 -4.39 0.31
N LEU A 24 -8.73 -4.53 -0.52
CA LEU A 24 -7.38 -4.88 -0.09
C LEU A 24 -6.46 -3.70 -0.35
N GLY A 25 -5.88 -3.16 0.70
CA GLY A 25 -4.91 -2.06 0.61
C GLY A 25 -3.50 -2.56 0.91
N TYR A 26 -2.55 -2.20 0.05
CA TYR A 26 -1.15 -2.53 0.22
C TYR A 26 -0.31 -1.25 0.31
N SER A 27 0.51 -1.11 1.36
CA SER A 27 1.44 0.00 1.57
C SER A 27 0.73 1.37 1.47
N MET A 28 1.04 2.18 0.47
CA MET A 28 0.39 3.47 0.22
C MET A 28 -1.12 3.33 -0.03
N GLY A 29 -1.54 2.22 -0.66
CA GLY A 29 -2.96 1.90 -0.82
C GLY A 29 -3.66 1.66 0.52
N SER A 30 -2.97 1.10 1.51
CA SER A 30 -3.49 1.01 2.88
C SER A 30 -3.70 2.39 3.49
N ALA A 31 -2.73 3.28 3.38
CA ALA A 31 -2.83 4.63 3.92
C ALA A 31 -4.00 5.40 3.30
N ALA A 32 -4.14 5.34 1.97
CA ALA A 32 -5.26 5.96 1.26
C ALA A 32 -6.61 5.37 1.69
N SER A 33 -6.66 4.05 1.88
CA SER A 33 -7.86 3.36 2.33
C SER A 33 -8.25 3.74 3.75
N PHE A 34 -7.29 3.78 4.68
CA PHE A 34 -7.55 4.22 6.05
C PHE A 34 -8.10 5.63 6.10
N TYR A 35 -7.50 6.54 5.33
CA TYR A 35 -7.98 7.91 5.23
C TYR A 35 -9.42 7.97 4.70
N ALA A 36 -9.70 7.27 3.61
CA ALA A 36 -11.02 7.25 3.02
C ALA A 36 -12.08 6.66 3.96
N LEU A 37 -11.77 5.54 4.59
CA LEU A 37 -12.66 4.88 5.54
C LEU A 37 -12.93 5.74 6.77
N ALA A 38 -11.91 6.43 7.28
CA ALA A 38 -12.07 7.32 8.43
C ALA A 38 -12.91 8.55 8.10
N LYS A 39 -12.75 9.12 6.91
CA LYS A 39 -13.43 10.35 6.51
C LYS A 39 -14.82 10.13 5.93
N ARG A 40 -15.09 8.96 5.37
CA ARG A 40 -16.35 8.68 4.68
C ARG A 40 -16.97 7.34 5.13
N GLN A 41 -17.07 7.15 6.43
CA GLN A 41 -17.61 5.92 7.01
C GLN A 41 -19.02 5.60 6.50
N ASP A 42 -19.89 6.59 6.43
CA ASP A 42 -21.28 6.42 6.01
C ASP A 42 -21.39 5.94 4.55
N PHE A 43 -20.44 6.35 3.72
CA PHE A 43 -20.38 5.91 2.34
C PHE A 43 -19.94 4.44 2.23
N PHE A 44 -18.88 4.08 2.93
CA PHE A 44 -18.25 2.76 2.76
C PHE A 44 -18.95 1.65 3.55
N ALA A 45 -19.51 1.95 4.71
CA ALA A 45 -20.09 0.93 5.58
C ALA A 45 -21.09 0.01 4.88
N PRO A 46 -22.07 0.52 4.09
CA PRO A 46 -23.00 -0.35 3.40
C PRO A 46 -22.43 -1.04 2.15
N LYS A 47 -21.28 -0.60 1.66
CA LYS A 47 -20.71 -1.02 0.37
C LYS A 47 -19.56 -2.01 0.49
N LEU A 48 -18.85 -1.98 1.63
CA LEU A 48 -17.73 -2.90 1.86
C LEU A 48 -18.19 -4.14 2.61
N HIS A 49 -17.75 -5.29 2.13
CA HIS A 49 -17.87 -6.54 2.86
C HIS A 49 -16.75 -6.72 3.87
N ARG A 50 -15.52 -6.40 3.45
CA ARG A 50 -14.33 -6.61 4.27
C ARG A 50 -13.23 -5.66 3.82
N TYR A 51 -12.38 -5.27 4.76
CA TYR A 51 -11.14 -4.54 4.47
C TYR A 51 -9.94 -5.34 4.97
N VAL A 52 -8.95 -5.52 4.10
CA VAL A 52 -7.70 -6.20 4.41
C VAL A 52 -6.55 -5.21 4.19
N ALA A 53 -5.81 -4.92 5.25
CA ALA A 53 -4.66 -4.04 5.19
C ALA A 53 -3.37 -4.86 5.20
N MET A 54 -2.55 -4.69 4.18
CA MET A 54 -1.24 -5.34 4.06
C MET A 54 -0.16 -4.26 4.06
N ALA A 55 0.90 -4.49 4.84
CA ALA A 55 1.97 -3.49 5.04
C ALA A 55 1.38 -2.12 5.37
N ALA A 56 0.53 -2.08 6.38
CA ALA A 56 -0.30 -0.93 6.69
C ALA A 56 0.52 0.26 7.15
N CYS A 57 0.38 1.40 6.48
CA CYS A 57 0.96 2.68 6.86
C CYS A 57 -0.12 3.52 7.53
N VAL A 58 -0.16 3.51 8.87
CA VAL A 58 -1.16 4.25 9.64
C VAL A 58 -0.62 5.60 10.09
N HIS A 59 0.66 5.66 10.42
CA HIS A 59 1.35 6.89 10.82
C HIS A 59 2.51 7.18 9.88
N ALA A 60 2.49 8.36 9.27
CA ALA A 60 3.51 8.79 8.32
C ALA A 60 4.63 9.62 8.96
N ASP A 61 4.47 10.05 10.20
CA ASP A 61 5.38 10.99 10.85
C ASP A 61 6.80 10.44 10.98
N THR A 62 6.93 9.18 11.37
CA THR A 62 8.23 8.51 11.49
C THR A 62 8.73 7.96 10.16
N PHE A 63 7.86 7.76 9.21
CA PHE A 63 8.17 7.26 7.89
C PHE A 63 8.99 8.28 7.08
N ILE A 64 8.70 9.57 7.23
CA ILE A 64 9.36 10.63 6.47
C ILE A 64 10.85 10.73 6.84
N TYR A 65 11.21 10.57 8.11
CA TYR A 65 12.59 10.71 8.56
C TYR A 65 13.54 9.61 8.12
N GLY A 66 13.03 8.41 7.89
CA GLY A 66 13.85 7.29 7.42
C GLY A 66 13.76 7.06 5.90
N PHE A 67 12.88 7.77 5.23
CA PHE A 67 12.57 7.49 3.83
C PHE A 67 13.72 7.82 2.89
N GLU A 68 14.39 8.94 3.09
CA GLU A 68 15.53 9.34 2.26
C GLU A 68 16.71 8.37 2.39
N GLU A 69 17.00 7.92 3.61
CA GLU A 69 18.03 6.92 3.84
C GLU A 69 17.68 5.60 3.18
N THR A 70 16.43 5.15 3.33
CA THR A 70 15.94 3.91 2.73
C THR A 70 16.00 3.96 1.22
N VAL A 71 15.59 5.07 0.61
CA VAL A 71 15.65 5.25 -0.85
C VAL A 71 17.10 5.29 -1.33
N SER A 72 17.97 6.01 -0.63
CA SER A 72 19.40 6.09 -0.97
C SER A 72 20.06 4.73 -0.89
N GLU A 73 19.77 3.95 0.13
CA GLU A 73 20.30 2.60 0.29
C GLU A 73 19.77 1.66 -0.81
N ALA A 74 18.47 1.73 -1.11
CA ALA A 74 17.87 0.94 -2.18
C ALA A 74 18.48 1.27 -3.54
N LEU A 75 18.71 2.55 -3.84
CA LEU A 75 19.38 2.97 -5.07
C LEU A 75 20.83 2.50 -5.14
N TYR A 76 21.54 2.55 -4.01
CA TYR A 76 22.90 2.03 -3.95
C TYR A 76 22.96 0.56 -4.35
N TYR A 77 22.12 -0.26 -3.75
CA TYR A 77 22.09 -1.69 -4.06
C TYR A 77 21.59 -1.99 -5.46
N TYR A 78 20.61 -1.24 -5.93
CA TYR A 78 20.15 -1.35 -7.31
C TYR A 78 21.30 -1.13 -8.31
N ASN A 79 22.08 -0.07 -8.09
CA ASN A 79 23.19 0.27 -8.98
C ASN A 79 24.39 -0.69 -8.86
N ASN A 80 24.50 -1.41 -7.74
CA ASN A 80 25.60 -2.35 -7.48
C ASN A 80 25.22 -3.82 -7.63
N GLY A 81 24.04 -4.11 -8.18
CA GLY A 81 23.70 -5.45 -8.69
C GLY A 81 23.00 -6.39 -7.73
N TRP A 82 22.81 -6.06 -6.43
CA TRP A 82 22.08 -6.98 -5.55
C TRP A 82 20.63 -7.18 -5.99
N TYR A 83 20.13 -6.23 -6.72
CA TYR A 83 18.80 -6.27 -7.28
C TYR A 83 18.57 -7.42 -8.25
N ASN A 84 19.67 -7.94 -8.80
CA ASN A 84 19.64 -9.05 -9.76
C ASN A 84 19.88 -10.40 -9.06
N TYR A 85 19.52 -10.50 -7.80
CA TYR A 85 19.64 -11.75 -7.05
C TYR A 85 18.84 -12.87 -7.73
N ASP A 86 19.53 -13.94 -8.05
CA ASP A 86 18.97 -15.11 -8.73
C ASP A 86 18.79 -16.35 -7.82
N GLY A 87 19.09 -16.20 -6.55
CA GLY A 87 18.98 -17.26 -5.56
C GLY A 87 20.27 -18.02 -5.30
N ASP A 88 21.26 -17.90 -6.17
CA ASP A 88 22.50 -18.66 -6.07
C ASP A 88 23.65 -17.88 -5.42
N ASP A 89 23.53 -16.57 -5.33
CA ASP A 89 24.55 -15.69 -4.77
C ASP A 89 24.04 -14.90 -3.57
N GLU A 90 24.09 -15.51 -2.41
CA GLU A 90 23.70 -14.88 -1.15
C GLU A 90 24.52 -13.64 -0.81
N ALA A 91 25.74 -13.52 -1.35
CA ALA A 91 26.59 -12.39 -1.11
C ALA A 91 26.07 -11.09 -1.73
N GLN A 92 25.19 -11.19 -2.69
CA GLN A 92 24.56 -10.03 -3.31
C GLN A 92 23.42 -9.44 -2.49
N ILE A 93 22.89 -10.17 -1.51
CA ILE A 93 21.82 -9.70 -0.64
C ILE A 93 22.42 -9.23 0.67
N PRO A 94 22.29 -7.94 1.01
CA PRO A 94 22.75 -7.47 2.30
C PRO A 94 21.94 -8.09 3.43
N ALA A 95 22.61 -8.65 4.42
CA ALA A 95 21.95 -9.33 5.55
C ALA A 95 21.06 -8.39 6.40
N ARG A 96 21.22 -7.09 6.24
CA ARG A 96 20.47 -6.06 6.99
C ARG A 96 19.19 -5.57 6.30
N ILE A 97 18.91 -6.06 5.14
CA ILE A 97 17.65 -5.81 4.48
C ILE A 97 16.69 -6.96 4.75
#